data_13cbffdeb2743a52b933383be6f2c009
#
_entry.id   13cbffdeb2743a52b933383be6f2c009
#
_cell.length_a   1.000
_cell.length_b   1.000
_cell.length_c   1.000
_cell.angle_alpha   90.00
_cell.angle_beta   90.00
_cell.angle_gamma   90.00
#
_symmetry.space_group_name_H-M   'P 1'
#
loop_
_entity.id
_entity.type
_entity.pdbx_description
1 polymer ?
#
loop_
_entity_poly.entity_id
_entity_poly.type
_entity_poly.pdbx_seq_one_letter_code
_entity_poly.pdbx_strand_id
1 'polypeptide(L)'
;MKNKFLLSLIIALSWSCQLWASPWVEADDPFLRSDIQFMTDSSLLLMPANTYPVRWSLFSDQFSQVDTHQLSKAEELAYHNVQYRLDSERLGRGRSHLTITGATDSQTGNNGFGGYPRTKAGISASHEIMEDQFAFRVASGYRNAKASEDHWNFDNSYFAVASHDISLSIGWLDRWWGPGWQHSSGIAQQSYPLPAFSFSYQQPKLPLLGALWF
;
A
#
# COMPACT_ATOMS: atom_id res chain seq x y z
N MET A 1 -30.98 -29.81 1.02
CA MET A 1 -30.44 -29.12 -0.17
C MET A 1 -29.57 -27.90 0.17
N LYS A 2 -29.79 -27.17 1.27
CA LYS A 2 -29.02 -25.97 1.67
C LYS A 2 -27.51 -26.24 1.95
N ASN A 3 -27.16 -27.38 2.53
CA ASN A 3 -25.77 -27.67 2.91
C ASN A 3 -24.85 -28.02 1.70
N LYS A 4 -25.42 -28.48 0.58
CA LYS A 4 -24.61 -28.77 -0.61
C LYS A 4 -24.22 -27.49 -1.37
N PHE A 5 -25.04 -26.45 -1.26
CA PHE A 5 -24.72 -25.15 -1.86
C PHE A 5 -23.60 -24.41 -1.11
N LEU A 6 -23.58 -24.52 0.22
CA LEU A 6 -22.49 -23.95 1.02
C LEU A 6 -21.15 -24.67 0.76
N LEU A 7 -21.19 -25.99 0.62
CA LEU A 7 -19.98 -26.80 0.35
C LEU A 7 -19.40 -26.53 -1.04
N SER A 8 -20.26 -26.35 -2.06
CA SER A 8 -19.81 -25.98 -3.40
C SER A 8 -19.28 -24.54 -3.48
N LEU A 9 -19.79 -23.64 -2.68
CA LEU A 9 -19.27 -22.27 -2.59
C LEU A 9 -17.88 -22.23 -1.94
N ILE A 10 -17.65 -23.06 -0.90
CA ILE A 10 -16.36 -23.17 -0.24
C ILE A 10 -15.31 -23.81 -1.17
N ILE A 11 -15.69 -24.81 -1.97
CA ILE A 11 -14.79 -25.46 -2.92
C ILE A 11 -14.46 -24.57 -4.12
N ALA A 12 -15.40 -23.71 -4.56
CA ALA A 12 -15.15 -22.75 -5.64
C ALA A 12 -14.20 -21.60 -5.22
N LEU A 13 -14.09 -21.31 -3.91
CA LEU A 13 -13.13 -20.32 -3.38
C LEU A 13 -11.69 -20.84 -3.26
N SER A 14 -11.47 -22.16 -3.42
CA SER A 14 -10.14 -22.76 -3.20
C SER A 14 -9.26 -22.88 -4.44
N TRP A 15 -9.64 -22.30 -5.58
CA TRP A 15 -8.87 -22.38 -6.81
C TRP A 15 -8.29 -21.01 -7.21
N SER A 16 -7.14 -20.74 -6.66
CA SER A 16 -5.99 -20.07 -7.31
C SER A 16 -5.02 -19.57 -6.24
N CYS A 17 -4.07 -20.41 -5.91
CA CYS A 17 -2.96 -20.11 -5.04
C CYS A 17 -1.98 -19.19 -5.77
N GLN A 18 -2.07 -17.91 -5.57
CA GLN A 18 -0.96 -16.97 -5.76
C GLN A 18 -0.75 -16.24 -4.45
N LEU A 19 0.26 -16.67 -3.72
CA LEU A 19 0.73 -16.09 -2.47
C LEU A 19 1.19 -14.64 -2.73
N TRP A 20 0.41 -13.69 -2.30
CA TRP A 20 0.75 -12.28 -2.35
C TRP A 20 0.85 -11.74 -0.92
N ALA A 21 1.92 -11.04 -0.65
CA ALA A 21 2.18 -10.26 0.54
C ALA A 21 1.32 -9.00 0.60
N SER A 22 1.58 -8.03 1.48
CA SER A 22 0.79 -6.79 1.56
C SER A 22 0.21 -6.42 0.20
N PRO A 23 -1.10 -6.23 0.07
CA PRO A 23 -1.69 -6.02 -1.25
C PRO A 23 -1.16 -4.77 -1.94
N TRP A 24 -0.54 -3.85 -1.19
CA TRP A 24 -0.05 -2.58 -1.70
C TRP A 24 1.27 -2.09 -1.12
N VAL A 25 1.92 -1.24 -1.91
CA VAL A 25 2.96 -0.32 -1.48
C VAL A 25 2.26 0.87 -0.81
N GLU A 26 2.56 1.11 0.44
CA GLU A 26 1.94 2.17 1.23
C GLU A 26 2.51 3.57 0.90
N ALA A 27 1.82 4.61 1.38
CA ALA A 27 2.22 6.00 1.16
C ALA A 27 3.22 6.52 2.20
N ASP A 28 3.95 5.64 2.88
CA ASP A 28 4.82 5.94 4.02
C ASP A 28 6.32 5.72 3.76
N ASP A 29 6.68 5.01 2.67
CA ASP A 29 8.08 4.72 2.33
C ASP A 29 8.56 5.61 1.15
N PRO A 30 9.25 6.72 1.41
CA PRO A 30 9.73 7.60 0.37
C PRO A 30 10.86 6.99 -0.47
N PHE A 31 11.65 6.07 0.08
CA PHE A 31 12.73 5.42 -0.65
C PHE A 31 12.16 4.43 -1.66
N LEU A 32 11.25 3.58 -1.24
CA LEU A 32 10.58 2.64 -2.14
C LEU A 32 9.81 3.38 -3.24
N ARG A 33 9.14 4.49 -2.92
CA ARG A 33 8.51 5.35 -3.92
C ARG A 33 9.53 5.87 -4.93
N SER A 34 10.68 6.35 -4.45
CA SER A 34 11.75 6.87 -5.33
C SER A 34 12.24 5.81 -6.30
N ASP A 35 12.48 4.58 -5.80
CA ASP A 35 12.95 3.48 -6.63
C ASP A 35 11.90 3.07 -7.67
N ILE A 36 10.63 2.93 -7.27
CA ILE A 36 9.52 2.62 -8.19
C ILE A 36 9.35 3.74 -9.24
N GLN A 37 9.39 5.00 -8.83
CA GLN A 37 9.30 6.12 -9.74
C GLN A 37 10.46 6.12 -10.73
N PHE A 38 11.69 5.93 -10.27
CA PHE A 38 12.87 5.86 -11.12
C PHE A 38 12.77 4.73 -12.16
N MET A 39 12.31 3.55 -11.75
CA MET A 39 12.08 2.43 -12.67
C MET A 39 10.97 2.73 -13.69
N THR A 40 9.95 3.49 -13.30
CA THR A 40 8.89 3.92 -14.21
C THR A 40 9.39 4.98 -15.18
N ASP A 41 10.15 5.95 -14.71
CA ASP A 41 10.74 7.01 -15.53
C ASP A 41 11.77 6.45 -16.54
N SER A 42 12.45 5.36 -16.17
CA SER A 42 13.36 4.60 -17.04
C SER A 42 12.63 3.60 -17.96
N SER A 43 11.29 3.59 -17.96
CA SER A 43 10.46 2.67 -18.75
C SER A 43 10.67 1.18 -18.46
N LEU A 44 11.26 0.84 -17.32
CA LEU A 44 11.40 -0.54 -16.84
C LEU A 44 10.06 -1.07 -16.28
N LEU A 45 9.21 -0.16 -15.78
CA LEU A 45 7.85 -0.46 -15.33
C LEU A 45 6.87 0.48 -16.04
N LEU A 46 5.77 -0.09 -16.53
CA LEU A 46 4.69 0.66 -17.18
C LEU A 46 3.49 0.75 -16.22
N MET A 47 3.56 1.69 -15.30
CA MET A 47 2.53 1.89 -14.29
C MET A 47 2.49 3.36 -13.81
N PRO A 48 1.37 3.85 -13.28
CA PRO A 48 1.33 5.15 -12.63
C PRO A 48 2.02 5.06 -11.25
N ALA A 49 3.17 5.72 -11.10
CA ALA A 49 3.94 5.78 -9.85
C ALA A 49 3.61 7.00 -8.97
N ASN A 50 2.48 7.65 -9.22
CA ASN A 50 2.10 8.92 -8.58
C ASN A 50 0.83 8.84 -7.72
N THR A 51 0.28 7.63 -7.53
CA THR A 51 -0.93 7.41 -6.74
C THR A 51 -0.69 6.26 -5.77
N TYR A 52 -0.83 6.51 -4.49
CA TYR A 52 -0.62 5.52 -3.42
C TYR A 52 -1.87 5.38 -2.54
N PRO A 53 -2.09 4.18 -1.99
CA PRO A 53 -1.29 2.96 -2.09
C PRO A 53 -1.32 2.33 -3.50
N VAL A 54 -0.20 1.76 -3.94
CA VAL A 54 -0.07 1.05 -5.23
C VAL A 54 -0.11 -0.46 -4.98
N ARG A 55 -0.88 -1.21 -5.77
CA ARG A 55 -0.90 -2.67 -5.65
C ARG A 55 0.38 -3.28 -6.22
N TRP A 56 0.98 -4.20 -5.48
CA TRP A 56 2.11 -5.00 -5.95
C TRP A 56 1.76 -5.79 -7.22
N SER A 57 0.54 -6.32 -7.29
CA SER A 57 0.07 -7.08 -8.47
C SER A 57 0.03 -6.25 -9.76
N LEU A 58 0.02 -4.92 -9.67
CA LEU A 58 0.02 -4.06 -10.86
C LEU A 58 1.31 -4.20 -11.67
N PHE A 59 2.42 -4.44 -11.01
CA PHE A 59 3.72 -4.41 -11.67
C PHE A 59 4.60 -5.64 -11.41
N SER A 60 4.23 -6.53 -10.50
CA SER A 60 5.04 -7.71 -10.18
C SER A 60 5.35 -8.61 -11.37
N ASP A 61 4.40 -8.76 -12.32
CA ASP A 61 4.63 -9.55 -13.52
C ASP A 61 5.61 -8.86 -14.48
N GLN A 62 5.47 -7.54 -14.66
CA GLN A 62 6.40 -6.74 -15.45
C GLN A 62 7.79 -6.74 -14.79
N PHE A 63 7.83 -6.59 -13.47
CA PHE A 63 9.04 -6.61 -12.69
C PHE A 63 9.83 -7.91 -12.86
N SER A 64 9.14 -9.06 -12.89
CA SER A 64 9.77 -10.37 -13.11
C SER A 64 10.33 -10.55 -14.53
N GLN A 65 9.95 -9.70 -15.49
CA GLN A 65 10.39 -9.74 -16.89
C GLN A 65 11.52 -8.75 -17.19
N VAL A 66 11.95 -7.95 -16.22
CA VAL A 66 13.04 -6.99 -16.39
C VAL A 66 14.35 -7.74 -16.68
N ASP A 67 15.00 -7.40 -17.80
CA ASP A 67 16.32 -7.94 -18.13
C ASP A 67 17.42 -7.24 -17.32
N THR A 68 17.86 -7.88 -16.25
CA THR A 68 18.86 -7.32 -15.33
C THR A 68 20.25 -7.16 -15.95
N HIS A 69 20.56 -7.81 -17.08
CA HIS A 69 21.86 -7.71 -17.74
C HIS A 69 22.07 -6.39 -18.51
N GLN A 70 20.98 -5.67 -18.77
CA GLN A 70 21.03 -4.41 -19.50
C GLN A 70 20.86 -3.17 -18.62
N LEU A 71 20.72 -3.37 -17.31
CA LEU A 71 20.52 -2.28 -16.37
C LEU A 71 21.80 -1.49 -16.14
N SER A 72 21.67 -0.16 -16.07
CA SER A 72 22.69 0.69 -15.48
C SER A 72 22.83 0.41 -13.99
N LYS A 73 23.94 0.80 -13.37
CA LYS A 73 24.13 0.60 -11.92
C LYS A 73 23.05 1.24 -11.05
N ALA A 74 22.48 2.35 -11.47
CA ALA A 74 21.42 3.01 -10.74
C ALA A 74 20.09 2.24 -10.86
N GLU A 75 19.77 1.73 -12.04
CA GLU A 75 18.61 0.88 -12.28
C GLU A 75 18.73 -0.46 -11.56
N GLU A 76 19.92 -1.05 -11.57
CA GLU A 76 20.18 -2.28 -10.83
C GLU A 76 19.97 -2.11 -9.32
N LEU A 77 20.43 -0.98 -8.75
CA LEU A 77 20.19 -0.68 -7.34
C LEU A 77 18.69 -0.53 -7.03
N ALA A 78 17.98 0.26 -7.81
CA ALA A 78 16.54 0.44 -7.65
C ALA A 78 15.79 -0.90 -7.81
N TYR A 79 16.16 -1.71 -8.82
CA TYR A 79 15.62 -3.05 -9.03
C TYR A 79 15.77 -3.93 -7.79
N HIS A 80 16.98 -4.02 -7.24
CA HIS A 80 17.26 -4.87 -6.08
C HIS A 80 16.54 -4.38 -4.81
N ASN A 81 16.40 -3.08 -4.62
CA ASN A 81 15.65 -2.52 -3.50
C ASN A 81 14.15 -2.90 -3.59
N VAL A 82 13.55 -2.72 -4.76
CA VAL A 82 12.15 -3.09 -5.00
C VAL A 82 11.96 -4.60 -4.88
N GLN A 83 12.89 -5.39 -5.42
CA GLN A 83 12.89 -6.86 -5.32
C GLN A 83 12.93 -7.31 -3.86
N TYR A 84 13.85 -6.77 -3.09
CA TYR A 84 13.96 -7.11 -1.66
C TYR A 84 12.67 -6.84 -0.90
N ARG A 85 12.02 -5.70 -1.17
CA ARG A 85 10.71 -5.38 -0.56
C ARG A 85 9.63 -6.33 -1.02
N LEU A 86 9.52 -6.59 -2.31
CA LEU A 86 8.56 -7.54 -2.87
C LEU A 86 8.73 -8.94 -2.28
N ASP A 87 9.96 -9.43 -2.18
CA ASP A 87 10.25 -10.75 -1.62
C ASP A 87 9.97 -10.79 -0.11
N SER A 88 10.32 -9.73 0.62
CA SER A 88 9.98 -9.59 2.04
C SER A 88 8.47 -9.65 2.28
N GLU A 89 7.71 -9.01 1.42
CA GLU A 89 6.26 -9.04 1.49
C GLU A 89 5.69 -10.42 1.12
N ARG A 90 6.27 -11.13 0.16
CA ARG A 90 5.86 -12.50 -0.23
C ARG A 90 6.11 -13.54 0.87
N LEU A 91 7.12 -13.35 1.71
CA LEU A 91 7.46 -14.27 2.79
C LEU A 91 6.60 -14.07 4.04
N GLY A 92 5.91 -12.95 4.15
CA GLY A 92 5.18 -12.57 5.35
C GLY A 92 3.84 -13.30 5.53
N ARG A 93 3.81 -14.29 6.42
CA ARG A 93 2.57 -14.96 6.85
C ARG A 93 1.80 -14.22 7.94
N GLY A 94 2.10 -13.00 8.16
CA GLY A 94 1.57 -12.14 9.20
C GLY A 94 2.67 -11.19 9.66
N ARG A 95 2.35 -9.92 9.70
CA ARG A 95 3.31 -8.88 10.00
C ARG A 95 2.82 -8.04 11.18
N SER A 96 3.67 -7.92 12.19
CA SER A 96 3.39 -7.06 13.34
C SER A 96 4.35 -5.89 13.32
N HIS A 97 3.83 -4.69 13.53
CA HIS A 97 4.62 -3.48 13.68
C HIS A 97 4.31 -2.82 15.01
N LEU A 98 5.35 -2.34 15.65
CA LEU A 98 5.27 -1.45 16.79
C LEU A 98 6.04 -0.17 16.42
N THR A 99 5.35 0.95 16.45
CA THR A 99 5.93 2.26 16.16
C THR A 99 5.84 3.14 17.38
N ILE A 100 6.97 3.70 17.77
CA ILE A 100 7.04 4.70 18.83
C ILE A 100 7.56 5.99 18.21
N THR A 101 6.81 7.06 18.38
CA THR A 101 7.14 8.37 17.82
C THR A 101 7.37 9.37 18.92
N GLY A 102 8.40 10.19 18.78
CA GLY A 102 8.68 11.30 19.72
C GLY A 102 9.29 12.47 18.96
N ALA A 103 8.83 13.66 19.26
CA ALA A 103 9.36 14.90 18.71
C ALA A 103 9.44 15.98 19.80
N THR A 104 10.39 16.88 19.69
CA THR A 104 10.56 18.01 20.62
C THR A 104 9.39 18.98 20.56
N ASP A 105 8.76 19.11 19.37
CA ASP A 105 7.53 19.88 19.17
C ASP A 105 6.62 19.21 18.14
N SER A 106 5.32 19.52 18.21
CA SER A 106 4.36 19.07 17.21
C SER A 106 4.59 19.81 15.90
N GLN A 107 4.88 19.07 14.87
CA GLN A 107 5.03 19.67 13.54
C GLN A 107 3.66 20.06 12.99
N THR A 108 3.49 21.33 12.67
CA THR A 108 2.27 21.87 12.06
C THR A 108 2.41 22.06 10.55
N GLY A 109 3.57 21.71 10.00
CA GLY A 109 3.87 21.87 8.58
C GLY A 109 3.38 20.73 7.71
N ASN A 110 3.47 20.95 6.41
CA ASN A 110 3.25 19.93 5.40
C ASN A 110 4.50 19.04 5.30
N ASN A 111 4.35 17.77 5.66
CA ASN A 111 5.49 16.87 5.80
C ASN A 111 5.86 16.14 4.49
N GLY A 112 5.10 16.32 3.41
CA GLY A 112 5.33 15.61 2.16
C GLY A 112 4.96 14.12 2.23
N PHE A 113 5.34 13.38 1.18
CA PHE A 113 5.15 11.94 1.10
C PHE A 113 6.03 11.21 2.13
N GLY A 114 5.45 10.24 2.83
CA GLY A 114 6.16 9.51 3.90
C GLY A 114 6.54 10.39 5.09
N GLY A 115 5.90 11.55 5.22
CA GLY A 115 6.23 12.52 6.26
C GLY A 115 5.93 12.02 7.67
N TYR A 116 6.66 12.55 8.62
CA TYR A 116 6.55 12.18 10.03
C TYR A 116 5.17 12.52 10.61
N PRO A 117 4.68 11.71 11.55
CA PRO A 117 3.43 11.99 12.21
C PRO A 117 3.46 13.35 12.92
N ARG A 118 2.35 14.06 12.85
CA ARG A 118 2.18 15.41 13.43
C ARG A 118 2.02 15.43 14.95
N THR A 119 2.34 14.32 15.56
CA THR A 119 2.17 14.13 17.00
C THR A 119 3.48 14.38 17.72
N LYS A 120 3.41 15.04 18.85
CA LYS A 120 4.56 15.23 19.73
C LYS A 120 5.05 13.91 20.33
N ALA A 121 4.13 13.01 20.63
CA ALA A 121 4.42 11.65 21.07
C ALA A 121 3.31 10.71 20.62
N GLY A 122 3.67 9.50 20.26
CA GLY A 122 2.70 8.48 19.87
C GLY A 122 3.27 7.08 20.01
N ILE A 123 2.38 6.14 20.18
CA ILE A 123 2.65 4.71 20.11
C ILE A 123 1.56 4.05 19.29
N SER A 124 1.93 3.19 18.37
CA SER A 124 0.97 2.41 17.60
C SER A 124 1.45 0.98 17.41
N ALA A 125 0.52 0.06 17.41
CA ALA A 125 0.77 -1.34 17.11
C ALA A 125 -0.19 -1.78 16.01
N SER A 126 0.30 -2.60 15.09
CA SER A 126 -0.53 -3.20 14.07
C SER A 126 -0.17 -4.66 13.85
N HIS A 127 -1.16 -5.44 13.45
CA HIS A 127 -0.99 -6.80 12.99
C HIS A 127 -1.76 -6.99 11.70
N GLU A 128 -1.07 -7.53 10.70
CA GLU A 128 -1.59 -7.78 9.36
C GLU A 128 -1.59 -9.27 9.09
N ILE A 129 -2.68 -9.76 8.56
CA ILE A 129 -2.83 -11.14 8.10
C ILE A 129 -3.24 -11.09 6.64
N MET A 130 -2.64 -11.99 5.88
CA MET A 130 -2.89 -12.10 4.45
C MET A 130 -3.09 -13.54 4.05
N GLU A 131 -4.06 -13.71 3.22
CA GLU A 131 -4.43 -14.94 2.55
C GLU A 131 -4.59 -14.66 1.04
N ASP A 132 -4.74 -15.70 0.26
CA ASP A 132 -4.73 -15.63 -1.20
C ASP A 132 -5.66 -14.56 -1.81
N GLN A 133 -6.81 -14.33 -1.21
CA GLN A 133 -7.84 -13.44 -1.75
C GLN A 133 -8.22 -12.28 -0.83
N PHE A 134 -7.77 -12.31 0.41
CA PHE A 134 -8.07 -11.24 1.35
C PHE A 134 -6.86 -10.87 2.20
N ALA A 135 -6.84 -9.63 2.61
CA ALA A 135 -5.89 -9.12 3.58
C ALA A 135 -6.63 -8.25 4.59
N PHE A 136 -6.24 -8.34 5.83
CA PHE A 136 -6.70 -7.40 6.82
C PHE A 136 -5.58 -6.99 7.76
N ARG A 137 -5.61 -5.74 8.15
CA ARG A 137 -4.73 -5.19 9.17
C ARG A 137 -5.59 -4.56 10.26
N VAL A 138 -5.31 -4.93 11.48
CA VAL A 138 -5.81 -4.21 12.64
C VAL A 138 -4.66 -3.40 13.21
N ALA A 139 -4.86 -2.11 13.26
CA ALA A 139 -3.94 -1.16 13.87
C ALA A 139 -4.65 -0.39 14.97
N SER A 140 -3.95 -0.10 16.04
CA SER A 140 -4.42 0.76 17.09
C SER A 140 -3.26 1.61 17.62
N GLY A 141 -3.52 2.87 17.83
CA GLY A 141 -2.51 3.79 18.32
C GLY A 141 -3.07 4.80 19.30
N TYR A 142 -2.17 5.32 20.13
CA TYR A 142 -2.42 6.45 20.99
C TYR A 142 -1.45 7.57 20.61
N ARG A 143 -1.97 8.78 20.46
CA ARG A 143 -1.16 9.93 20.08
C ARG A 143 -1.51 11.17 20.91
N ASN A 144 -0.49 11.96 21.17
CA ASN A 144 -0.67 13.29 21.77
C ASN A 144 -0.62 14.34 20.65
N ALA A 145 -1.79 14.65 20.10
CA ALA A 145 -1.94 15.62 19.02
C ALA A 145 -2.66 16.87 19.52
N LYS A 146 -2.06 18.04 19.28
CA LYS A 146 -2.67 19.34 19.66
C LYS A 146 -3.94 19.66 18.86
N ALA A 147 -4.09 19.08 17.67
CA ALA A 147 -5.16 19.42 16.74
C ALA A 147 -6.31 18.40 16.69
N SER A 148 -6.22 17.31 17.44
CA SER A 148 -7.23 16.27 17.47
C SER A 148 -7.63 15.97 18.90
N GLU A 149 -8.90 15.95 19.18
CA GLU A 149 -9.44 15.50 20.46
C GLU A 149 -9.32 13.98 20.63
N ASP A 150 -9.17 13.24 19.51
CA ASP A 150 -9.05 11.80 19.51
C ASP A 150 -7.62 11.35 19.76
N HIS A 151 -7.32 10.95 20.96
CA HIS A 151 -6.03 10.36 21.32
C HIS A 151 -5.87 8.95 20.83
N TRP A 152 -6.96 8.17 20.73
CA TRP A 152 -6.97 6.83 20.19
C TRP A 152 -7.32 6.86 18.69
N ASN A 153 -6.62 6.04 17.91
CA ASN A 153 -6.87 5.94 16.47
C ASN A 153 -6.71 4.50 15.96
N PHE A 154 -7.26 4.27 14.79
CA PHE A 154 -7.17 3.02 14.03
C PHE A 154 -6.54 3.24 12.66
N ASP A 155 -5.67 4.23 12.55
CA ASP A 155 -4.99 4.59 11.32
C ASP A 155 -4.26 3.37 10.75
N ASN A 156 -4.34 3.19 9.43
CA ASN A 156 -3.81 2.05 8.69
C ASN A 156 -4.50 0.71 8.96
N SER A 157 -5.63 0.68 9.67
CA SER A 157 -6.50 -0.50 9.70
C SER A 157 -7.25 -0.64 8.39
N TYR A 158 -7.33 -1.86 7.87
CA TYR A 158 -8.09 -2.11 6.66
C TYR A 158 -8.55 -3.57 6.53
N PHE A 159 -9.54 -3.77 5.70
CA PHE A 159 -9.92 -5.06 5.14
C PHE A 159 -9.94 -4.94 3.61
N ALA A 160 -9.35 -5.89 2.92
CA ALA A 160 -9.30 -5.92 1.47
C ALA A 160 -9.59 -7.32 0.93
N VAL A 161 -10.28 -7.36 -0.20
CA VAL A 161 -10.50 -8.56 -1.00
C VAL A 161 -10.05 -8.28 -2.41
N ALA A 162 -9.28 -9.19 -2.98
CA ALA A 162 -8.81 -9.09 -4.34
C ALA A 162 -9.10 -10.38 -5.11
N SER A 163 -9.57 -10.23 -6.34
CA SER A 163 -9.78 -11.34 -7.26
C SER A 163 -9.42 -10.88 -8.66
N HIS A 164 -8.43 -11.53 -9.28
CA HIS A 164 -7.93 -11.16 -10.60
C HIS A 164 -7.62 -9.66 -10.71
N ASP A 165 -8.38 -8.95 -11.55
CA ASP A 165 -8.17 -7.54 -11.84
C ASP A 165 -8.93 -6.59 -10.89
N ILE A 166 -9.78 -7.13 -10.02
CA ILE A 166 -10.66 -6.34 -9.14
C ILE A 166 -10.13 -6.41 -7.70
N SER A 167 -10.12 -5.27 -7.02
CA SER A 167 -9.99 -5.26 -5.57
C SER A 167 -10.96 -4.29 -4.93
N LEU A 168 -11.45 -4.70 -3.78
CA LEU A 168 -12.29 -3.91 -2.89
C LEU A 168 -11.57 -3.74 -1.57
N SER A 169 -11.57 -2.56 -1.01
CA SER A 169 -11.05 -2.35 0.33
C SER A 169 -11.87 -1.34 1.11
N ILE A 170 -11.89 -1.52 2.41
CA ILE A 170 -12.46 -0.59 3.38
C ILE A 170 -11.46 -0.39 4.50
N GLY A 171 -11.25 0.84 4.93
CA GLY A 171 -10.33 1.12 6.04
C GLY A 171 -9.81 2.54 6.08
N TRP A 172 -8.86 2.75 6.98
CA TRP A 172 -8.21 4.03 7.27
C TRP A 172 -6.78 4.04 6.67
N LEU A 173 -6.67 3.77 5.35
CA LEU A 173 -5.38 3.80 4.66
C LEU A 173 -4.97 5.22 4.31
N ASP A 174 -3.72 5.53 4.55
CA ASP A 174 -3.13 6.79 4.07
C ASP A 174 -3.06 6.80 2.54
N ARG A 175 -3.39 7.94 1.93
CA ARG A 175 -3.48 8.09 0.49
C ARG A 175 -2.67 9.28 0.02
N TRP A 176 -2.01 9.07 -1.08
CA TRP A 176 -1.28 10.11 -1.78
C TRP A 176 -1.65 10.14 -3.25
N TRP A 177 -2.10 11.28 -3.73
CA TRP A 177 -2.47 11.45 -5.13
C TRP A 177 -1.67 12.61 -5.73
N GLY A 178 -0.98 12.31 -6.82
CA GLY A 178 -0.24 13.27 -7.61
C GLY A 178 1.27 13.08 -7.59
N PRO A 179 1.96 13.66 -8.57
CA PRO A 179 3.40 13.47 -8.78
C PRO A 179 4.25 14.20 -7.74
N GLY A 180 3.68 15.17 -7.04
CA GLY A 180 4.41 15.96 -6.05
C GLY A 180 4.93 15.13 -4.88
N TRP A 181 6.05 15.54 -4.30
CA TRP A 181 6.61 14.96 -3.08
C TRP A 181 6.22 15.74 -1.83
N GLN A 182 5.89 17.01 -2.00
CA GLN A 182 5.54 17.91 -0.90
C GLN A 182 4.04 18.08 -0.74
N HIS A 183 3.27 17.91 -1.82
CA HIS A 183 1.83 18.12 -1.82
C HIS A 183 1.11 17.06 -2.62
N SER A 184 0.08 16.46 -2.02
CA SER A 184 -0.87 15.61 -2.72
C SER A 184 -1.91 16.46 -3.43
N SER A 185 -2.30 16.05 -4.63
CA SER A 185 -3.37 16.71 -5.38
C SER A 185 -4.72 16.15 -4.93
N GLY A 186 -5.54 16.94 -4.26
CA GLY A 186 -6.93 16.59 -3.93
C GLY A 186 -7.16 15.90 -2.58
N ILE A 187 -6.13 15.50 -1.84
CA ILE A 187 -6.27 15.02 -0.47
C ILE A 187 -5.56 15.96 0.48
N ALA A 188 -6.28 16.41 1.51
CA ALA A 188 -5.71 17.29 2.51
C ALA A 188 -4.66 16.54 3.33
N GLN A 189 -3.39 16.87 3.16
CA GLN A 189 -2.27 16.28 3.90
C GLN A 189 -2.30 16.59 5.40
N GLN A 190 -3.19 17.45 5.79
CA GLN A 190 -3.36 17.85 7.18
C GLN A 190 -4.34 16.97 7.95
N SER A 191 -5.05 16.09 7.26
CA SER A 191 -5.99 15.16 7.90
C SER A 191 -5.33 13.80 8.14
N TYR A 192 -5.73 13.17 9.22
CA TYR A 192 -5.49 11.77 9.45
C TYR A 192 -6.28 10.92 8.44
N PRO A 193 -5.87 9.67 8.18
CA PRO A 193 -6.60 8.79 7.29
C PRO A 193 -8.09 8.72 7.67
N LEU A 194 -8.94 9.03 6.71
CA LEU A 194 -10.39 8.90 6.89
C LEU A 194 -10.83 7.50 6.48
N PRO A 195 -11.86 6.94 7.15
CA PRO A 195 -12.44 5.68 6.70
C PRO A 195 -12.98 5.86 5.29
N ALA A 196 -12.58 4.98 4.40
CA ALA A 196 -13.02 5.03 3.03
C ALA A 196 -13.19 3.64 2.44
N PHE A 197 -14.13 3.54 1.52
CA PHE A 197 -14.28 2.40 0.64
C PHE A 197 -13.53 2.68 -0.66
N SER A 198 -12.80 1.69 -1.15
CA SER A 198 -12.08 1.80 -2.42
C SER A 198 -12.41 0.62 -3.31
N PHE A 199 -12.66 0.92 -4.56
CA PHE A 199 -12.78 -0.05 -5.64
C PHE A 199 -11.66 0.20 -6.63
N SER A 200 -10.93 -0.81 -7.01
CA SER A 200 -9.96 -0.70 -8.09
C SER A 200 -10.13 -1.82 -9.11
N TYR A 201 -10.07 -1.43 -10.36
CA TYR A 201 -10.06 -2.34 -11.50
C TYR A 201 -8.75 -2.13 -12.27
N GLN A 202 -8.00 -3.19 -12.48
CA GLN A 202 -6.70 -3.14 -13.12
C GLN A 202 -6.67 -4.10 -14.30
N GLN A 203 -6.59 -3.57 -15.51
CA GLN A 203 -6.23 -4.35 -16.69
C GLN A 203 -4.86 -3.90 -17.21
N PRO A 204 -3.82 -4.69 -17.02
CA PRO A 204 -2.48 -4.34 -17.54
C PRO A 204 -2.41 -4.26 -19.07
N LYS A 205 -3.45 -4.70 -19.77
CA LYS A 205 -3.51 -4.76 -21.24
C LYS A 205 -4.23 -3.60 -21.92
N LEU A 206 -4.77 -2.64 -21.20
CA LEU A 206 -5.40 -1.44 -21.79
C LEU A 206 -4.44 -0.26 -21.69
N PRO A 207 -3.68 0.07 -22.73
CA PRO A 207 -2.68 1.14 -22.67
C PRO A 207 -3.27 2.53 -22.55
N LEU A 208 -4.59 2.69 -22.66
CA LEU A 208 -5.26 4.01 -22.70
C LEU A 208 -5.94 4.43 -21.41
N LEU A 209 -6.24 3.55 -20.48
CA LEU A 209 -7.09 3.89 -19.33
C LEU A 209 -6.40 3.80 -17.98
N GLY A 210 -5.20 3.25 -17.90
CA GLY A 210 -4.48 3.12 -16.63
C GLY A 210 -5.31 2.39 -15.55
N ALA A 211 -4.89 2.48 -14.30
CA ALA A 211 -5.66 2.00 -13.17
C ALA A 211 -6.74 3.03 -12.82
N LEU A 212 -8.00 2.64 -12.90
CA LEU A 212 -9.12 3.45 -12.42
C LEU A 212 -9.27 3.25 -10.91
N TRP A 213 -9.24 4.36 -10.19
CA TRP A 213 -9.53 4.43 -8.75
C TRP A 213 -10.80 5.25 -8.55
N PHE A 214 -11.74 4.69 -7.84
CA PHE A 214 -12.95 5.37 -7.37
C PHE A 214 -13.10 5.21 -5.87
#